data_729c5b14f3947c716dc3bdf545e50de2
#
_entry.id   729c5b14f3947c716dc3bdf545e50de2
#
_cell.length_a   1.000
_cell.length_b   1.000
_cell.length_c   1.000
_cell.angle_alpha   90.00
_cell.angle_beta   90.00
_cell.angle_gamma   90.00
#
_symmetry.space_group_name_H-M   'P 1'
#
loop_
_entity.id
_entity.type
_entity.pdbx_description
1 polymer ?
#
loop_
_entity_poly.entity_id
_entity_poly.type
_entity_poly.pdbx_seq_one_letter_code
_entity_poly.pdbx_strand_id
1 'polypeptide(L)'
;ADELLHVARAGVERLYSQIAQHGYALILTDQRGIAVDFRGQRDQLSELRRAGLYLGSDWNERYAGTSAAGTCLHDGAAVTCHQREHFDATHIDLTCTAAPITDPQGRVIAALDISALKSPRPQESQTFALSLVTLHARMIEDAYFLHRYRDCLILRFDTAREFVHLNGRGLFAIQEDGKVIAANHEGRRLIDAHLARWPPWTVSTLPAVTQLFDGELNELLSIPHASLDQIRAFRLRADDAIVFVTLIEPRGYPVRALPTVSQQDDPVPELDQLAGDDPSMHR
;
A
#
# COMPACT_ATOMS: atom_id res chain seq x y z
N ALA A 1 5.24 -6.29 -16.29
CA ALA A 1 4.26 -7.25 -15.75
C ALA A 1 4.91 -8.15 -14.69
N ASP A 2 6.05 -8.76 -14.98
CA ASP A 2 6.70 -9.75 -14.12
C ASP A 2 7.11 -9.19 -12.74
N GLU A 3 7.62 -7.96 -12.70
CA GLU A 3 8.03 -7.29 -11.46
C GLU A 3 6.83 -7.03 -10.54
N LEU A 4 5.73 -6.50 -11.10
CA LEU A 4 4.50 -6.30 -10.34
C LEU A 4 3.95 -7.63 -9.81
N LEU A 5 3.86 -8.64 -10.67
CA LEU A 5 3.34 -9.95 -10.29
C LEU A 5 4.16 -10.59 -9.16
N HIS A 6 5.50 -10.46 -9.23
CA HIS A 6 6.39 -10.94 -8.18
C HIS A 6 6.07 -10.29 -6.82
N VAL A 7 5.91 -8.99 -6.80
CA VAL A 7 5.62 -8.22 -5.58
C VAL A 7 4.18 -8.43 -5.11
N ALA A 8 3.23 -8.44 -6.05
CA ALA A 8 1.79 -8.56 -5.75
C ALA A 8 1.43 -9.91 -5.12
N ARG A 9 2.18 -10.99 -5.40
CA ARG A 9 1.86 -12.35 -4.94
C ARG A 9 1.58 -12.44 -3.45
N ALA A 10 2.39 -11.78 -2.62
CA ALA A 10 2.20 -11.77 -1.17
C ALA A 10 0.92 -11.03 -0.75
N GLY A 11 0.59 -9.92 -1.43
CA GLY A 11 -0.65 -9.16 -1.18
C GLY A 11 -1.89 -9.92 -1.61
N VAL A 12 -1.84 -10.57 -2.77
CA VAL A 12 -2.88 -11.48 -3.30
C VAL A 12 -3.15 -12.63 -2.31
N GLU A 13 -2.11 -13.29 -1.83
CA GLU A 13 -2.24 -14.39 -0.87
C GLU A 13 -2.87 -13.93 0.45
N ARG A 14 -2.44 -12.77 0.97
CA ARG A 14 -3.01 -12.20 2.20
C ARG A 14 -4.49 -11.86 2.03
N LEU A 15 -4.88 -11.23 0.93
CA LEU A 15 -6.29 -10.94 0.66
C LEU A 15 -7.08 -12.24 0.53
N TYR A 16 -6.61 -13.18 -0.28
CA TYR A 16 -7.32 -14.43 -0.51
C TYR A 16 -7.54 -15.22 0.79
N SER A 17 -6.57 -15.27 1.68
CA SER A 17 -6.71 -15.95 2.97
C SER A 17 -7.85 -15.37 3.84
N GLN A 18 -8.20 -14.10 3.67
CA GLN A 18 -9.29 -13.44 4.40
C GLN A 18 -10.66 -13.66 3.76
N ILE A 19 -10.73 -13.81 2.43
CA ILE A 19 -12.00 -13.85 1.69
C ILE A 19 -12.43 -15.27 1.27
N ALA A 20 -11.52 -16.23 1.24
CA ALA A 20 -11.77 -17.58 0.74
C ALA A 20 -12.95 -18.27 1.46
N GLN A 21 -13.00 -18.17 2.80
CA GLN A 21 -14.09 -18.75 3.61
C GLN A 21 -15.45 -18.08 3.39
N HIS A 22 -15.48 -16.91 2.74
CA HIS A 22 -16.69 -16.17 2.41
C HIS A 22 -17.18 -16.42 0.98
N GLY A 23 -16.58 -17.39 0.28
CA GLY A 23 -16.98 -17.79 -1.07
C GLY A 23 -16.54 -16.86 -2.19
N TYR A 24 -15.54 -16.00 -1.94
CA TYR A 24 -14.95 -15.16 -2.98
C TYR A 24 -13.79 -15.87 -3.67
N ALA A 25 -13.74 -15.73 -5.00
CA ALA A 25 -12.54 -15.92 -5.80
C ALA A 25 -11.80 -14.58 -5.95
N LEU A 26 -10.53 -14.64 -6.31
CA LEU A 26 -9.70 -13.46 -6.54
C LEU A 26 -9.03 -13.57 -7.91
N ILE A 27 -9.00 -12.45 -8.64
CA ILE A 27 -8.25 -12.27 -9.87
C ILE A 27 -7.35 -11.05 -9.74
N LEU A 28 -6.12 -11.16 -10.21
CA LEU A 28 -5.26 -10.03 -10.54
C LEU A 28 -5.15 -9.96 -12.06
N THR A 29 -5.52 -8.84 -12.67
CA THR A 29 -5.36 -8.63 -14.12
C THR A 29 -4.11 -7.80 -14.40
N ASP A 30 -3.62 -7.88 -15.64
CA ASP A 30 -2.70 -6.88 -16.19
C ASP A 30 -3.49 -5.62 -16.66
N GLN A 31 -2.77 -4.63 -17.17
CA GLN A 31 -3.37 -3.39 -17.72
C GLN A 31 -4.27 -3.61 -18.95
N ARG A 32 -4.23 -4.79 -19.57
CA ARG A 32 -5.08 -5.15 -20.71
C ARG A 32 -6.35 -5.89 -20.29
N GLY A 33 -6.48 -6.23 -19.00
CA GLY A 33 -7.59 -7.00 -18.47
C GLY A 33 -7.37 -8.51 -18.46
N ILE A 34 -6.17 -8.99 -18.80
CA ILE A 34 -5.86 -10.42 -18.77
C ILE A 34 -5.56 -10.86 -17.33
N ALA A 35 -6.24 -11.89 -16.84
CA ALA A 35 -6.00 -12.47 -15.54
C ALA A 35 -4.61 -13.13 -15.48
N VAL A 36 -3.69 -12.53 -14.69
CA VAL A 36 -2.30 -12.97 -14.52
C VAL A 36 -2.07 -13.74 -13.21
N ASP A 37 -2.99 -13.62 -12.27
CA ASP A 37 -3.09 -14.46 -11.07
C ASP A 37 -4.56 -14.75 -10.76
N PHE A 38 -4.82 -15.94 -10.21
CA PHE A 38 -6.15 -16.40 -9.87
C PHE A 38 -6.11 -17.24 -8.60
N ARG A 39 -7.07 -17.03 -7.72
CA ARG A 39 -7.31 -17.84 -6.53
C ARG A 39 -8.80 -18.17 -6.44
N GLY A 40 -9.10 -19.43 -6.21
CA GLY A 40 -10.47 -19.95 -6.05
C GLY A 40 -10.50 -21.25 -5.26
N GLN A 41 -11.64 -21.56 -4.68
CA GLN A 41 -11.83 -22.81 -3.96
C GLN A 41 -11.85 -24.01 -4.93
N ARG A 42 -11.22 -25.11 -4.55
CA ARG A 42 -11.02 -26.29 -5.42
C ARG A 42 -12.33 -26.94 -5.86
N ASP A 43 -13.30 -26.97 -4.98
CA ASP A 43 -14.64 -27.51 -5.22
C ASP A 43 -15.49 -26.66 -6.16
N GLN A 44 -15.18 -25.38 -6.29
CA GLN A 44 -15.88 -24.42 -7.17
C GLN A 44 -15.18 -24.16 -8.50
N LEU A 45 -14.01 -24.74 -8.76
CA LEU A 45 -13.20 -24.42 -9.95
C LEU A 45 -13.96 -24.60 -11.29
N SER A 46 -14.84 -25.59 -11.39
CA SER A 46 -15.64 -25.81 -12.62
C SER A 46 -16.68 -24.72 -12.83
N GLU A 47 -17.29 -24.21 -11.76
CA GLU A 47 -18.27 -23.12 -11.82
C GLU A 47 -17.58 -21.78 -12.08
N LEU A 48 -16.48 -21.52 -11.36
CA LEU A 48 -15.64 -20.35 -11.56
C LEU A 48 -15.16 -20.25 -13.01
N ARG A 49 -14.69 -21.36 -13.59
CA ARG A 49 -14.25 -21.38 -15.00
C ARG A 49 -15.38 -21.11 -15.97
N ARG A 50 -16.59 -21.63 -15.72
CA ARG A 50 -17.78 -21.34 -16.56
C ARG A 50 -18.19 -19.86 -16.47
N ALA A 51 -17.97 -19.24 -15.32
CA ALA A 51 -18.22 -17.82 -15.07
C ALA A 51 -17.06 -16.93 -15.56
N GLY A 52 -16.08 -17.44 -16.31
CA GLY A 52 -14.94 -16.66 -16.81
C GLY A 52 -13.83 -16.40 -15.78
N LEU A 53 -13.95 -16.92 -14.55
CA LEU A 53 -13.02 -16.70 -13.46
C LEU A 53 -11.91 -17.76 -13.48
N TYR A 54 -10.85 -17.52 -14.24
CA TYR A 54 -9.69 -18.42 -14.37
C TYR A 54 -8.45 -17.66 -14.87
N LEU A 55 -7.30 -18.26 -14.71
CA LEU A 55 -6.02 -17.69 -15.16
C LEU A 55 -6.00 -17.60 -16.70
N GLY A 56 -5.69 -16.40 -17.21
CA GLY A 56 -5.65 -16.10 -18.65
C GLY A 56 -6.98 -15.64 -19.23
N SER A 57 -8.06 -15.53 -18.45
CA SER A 57 -9.32 -14.92 -18.92
C SER A 57 -9.14 -13.43 -19.23
N ASP A 58 -9.87 -12.96 -20.23
CA ASP A 58 -9.84 -11.56 -20.69
C ASP A 58 -11.07 -10.80 -20.15
N TRP A 59 -10.82 -9.85 -19.25
CA TRP A 59 -11.82 -9.00 -18.61
C TRP A 59 -11.83 -7.58 -19.17
N ASN A 60 -11.15 -7.36 -20.30
CA ASN A 60 -11.24 -6.08 -20.98
C ASN A 60 -12.69 -5.81 -21.40
N GLU A 61 -13.18 -4.59 -21.16
CA GLU A 61 -14.56 -4.17 -21.45
C GLU A 61 -14.97 -4.42 -22.92
N ARG A 62 -13.99 -4.37 -23.82
CA ARG A 62 -14.19 -4.67 -25.25
C ARG A 62 -14.70 -6.09 -25.51
N TYR A 63 -14.34 -7.04 -24.65
CA TYR A 63 -14.67 -8.47 -24.81
C TYR A 63 -15.68 -8.96 -23.77
N ALA A 64 -15.46 -8.61 -22.50
CA ALA A 64 -16.32 -9.04 -21.38
C ALA A 64 -17.53 -8.10 -21.18
N GLY A 65 -17.55 -6.93 -21.85
CA GLY A 65 -18.51 -5.90 -21.56
C GLY A 65 -18.31 -5.30 -20.16
N THR A 66 -19.31 -4.62 -19.64
CA THR A 66 -19.28 -4.05 -18.30
C THR A 66 -19.04 -5.12 -17.26
N SER A 67 -17.93 -5.00 -16.52
CA SER A 67 -17.51 -5.85 -15.44
C SER A 67 -16.69 -5.02 -14.42
N ALA A 68 -16.56 -5.47 -13.19
CA ALA A 68 -15.81 -4.69 -12.20
C ALA A 68 -14.34 -4.49 -12.62
N ALA A 69 -13.66 -5.54 -13.08
CA ALA A 69 -12.27 -5.45 -13.53
C ALA A 69 -12.10 -4.53 -14.76
N GLY A 70 -12.95 -4.70 -15.79
CA GLY A 70 -12.88 -3.89 -17.02
C GLY A 70 -13.15 -2.41 -16.74
N THR A 71 -14.25 -2.11 -16.06
CA THR A 71 -14.62 -0.74 -15.70
C THR A 71 -13.56 -0.09 -14.78
N CYS A 72 -13.02 -0.85 -13.81
CA CYS A 72 -11.95 -0.39 -12.94
C CYS A 72 -10.69 0.02 -13.72
N LEU A 73 -10.29 -0.78 -14.72
CA LEU A 73 -9.15 -0.46 -15.60
C LEU A 73 -9.39 0.77 -16.47
N HIS A 74 -10.62 0.95 -16.94
CA HIS A 74 -11.00 2.08 -17.79
C HIS A 74 -11.07 3.39 -16.99
N ASP A 75 -11.80 3.37 -15.86
CA ASP A 75 -12.10 4.58 -15.07
C ASP A 75 -11.00 4.94 -14.07
N GLY A 76 -10.11 3.99 -13.74
CA GLY A 76 -9.07 4.17 -12.72
C GLY A 76 -9.63 4.29 -11.31
N ALA A 77 -10.84 3.82 -11.07
CA ALA A 77 -11.55 3.90 -9.79
C ALA A 77 -11.99 2.51 -9.31
N ALA A 78 -12.05 2.35 -7.98
CA ALA A 78 -12.59 1.14 -7.40
C ALA A 78 -14.12 1.07 -7.62
N VAL A 79 -14.61 -0.10 -8.05
CA VAL A 79 -16.00 -0.27 -8.46
C VAL A 79 -16.51 -1.67 -8.09
N THR A 80 -17.80 -1.74 -7.79
CA THR A 80 -18.56 -2.99 -7.67
C THR A 80 -19.52 -3.09 -8.85
N CYS A 81 -19.51 -4.25 -9.53
CA CYS A 81 -20.48 -4.64 -10.52
C CYS A 81 -21.32 -5.79 -9.94
N HIS A 82 -22.60 -5.52 -9.69
CA HIS A 82 -23.49 -6.42 -8.96
C HIS A 82 -24.54 -7.03 -9.88
N GLN A 83 -24.50 -8.36 -10.04
CA GLN A 83 -25.53 -9.10 -10.76
C GLN A 83 -25.86 -8.52 -12.15
N ARG A 84 -27.06 -7.96 -12.32
CA ARG A 84 -27.57 -7.43 -13.61
C ARG A 84 -26.84 -6.16 -14.11
N GLU A 85 -25.91 -5.63 -13.36
CA GLU A 85 -25.02 -4.56 -13.82
C GLU A 85 -23.94 -5.07 -14.78
N HIS A 86 -23.68 -6.40 -14.79
CA HIS A 86 -22.82 -7.00 -15.80
C HIS A 86 -23.50 -6.99 -17.18
N PHE A 87 -22.72 -6.70 -18.20
CA PHE A 87 -23.23 -6.69 -19.58
C PHE A 87 -23.54 -8.09 -20.10
N ASP A 88 -22.67 -9.07 -19.82
CA ASP A 88 -22.84 -10.43 -20.29
C ASP A 88 -23.82 -11.21 -19.42
N ALA A 89 -24.81 -11.84 -20.06
CA ALA A 89 -25.84 -12.63 -19.39
C ALA A 89 -25.26 -13.82 -18.58
N THR A 90 -24.08 -14.30 -18.93
CA THR A 90 -23.39 -15.38 -18.21
C THR A 90 -22.85 -14.91 -16.85
N HIS A 91 -22.73 -13.61 -16.63
CA HIS A 91 -22.20 -13.00 -15.43
C HIS A 91 -23.27 -12.43 -14.48
N ILE A 92 -24.57 -12.55 -14.82
CA ILE A 92 -25.66 -11.94 -14.04
C ILE A 92 -25.83 -12.46 -12.62
N ASP A 93 -25.25 -13.61 -12.29
CA ASP A 93 -25.24 -14.15 -10.94
C ASP A 93 -24.01 -13.72 -10.13
N LEU A 94 -23.01 -13.16 -10.79
CA LEU A 94 -21.78 -12.69 -10.16
C LEU A 94 -21.98 -11.40 -9.41
N THR A 95 -21.18 -11.23 -8.39
CA THR A 95 -20.87 -9.92 -7.82
C THR A 95 -19.37 -9.78 -7.77
N CYS A 96 -18.85 -8.82 -8.53
CA CYS A 96 -17.45 -8.55 -8.70
C CYS A 96 -17.13 -7.17 -8.10
N THR A 97 -16.01 -7.07 -7.41
CA THR A 97 -15.56 -5.82 -6.81
C THR A 97 -14.07 -5.66 -7.07
N ALA A 98 -13.71 -4.63 -7.80
CA ALA A 98 -12.35 -4.38 -8.25
C ALA A 98 -11.79 -3.05 -7.75
N ALA A 99 -10.48 -3.02 -7.51
CA ALA A 99 -9.73 -1.80 -7.24
C ALA A 99 -8.50 -1.71 -8.15
N PRO A 100 -8.17 -0.50 -8.66
CA PRO A 100 -7.02 -0.31 -9.52
C PRO A 100 -5.72 -0.41 -8.73
N ILE A 101 -4.68 -0.90 -9.38
CA ILE A 101 -3.30 -0.80 -8.94
C ILE A 101 -2.61 0.15 -9.89
N THR A 102 -2.05 1.23 -9.34
CA THR A 102 -1.37 2.27 -10.12
C THR A 102 0.15 2.18 -9.99
N ASP A 103 0.84 2.61 -11.05
CA ASP A 103 2.29 2.80 -10.99
C ASP A 103 2.65 4.12 -10.27
N PRO A 104 3.94 4.35 -9.95
CA PRO A 104 4.38 5.60 -9.31
C PRO A 104 4.11 6.87 -10.13
N GLN A 105 3.73 6.75 -11.40
CA GLN A 105 3.31 7.86 -12.26
C GLN A 105 1.78 8.06 -12.26
N GLY A 106 1.03 7.25 -11.50
CA GLY A 106 -0.42 7.33 -11.40
C GLY A 106 -1.18 6.63 -12.52
N ARG A 107 -0.50 5.87 -13.40
CA ARG A 107 -1.17 5.12 -14.47
C ARG A 107 -1.66 3.78 -13.94
N VAL A 108 -2.89 3.40 -14.29
CA VAL A 108 -3.42 2.08 -13.94
C VAL A 108 -2.64 1.00 -14.69
N ILE A 109 -2.06 0.06 -13.95
CA ILE A 109 -1.23 -1.04 -14.49
C ILE A 109 -1.83 -2.42 -14.24
N ALA A 110 -2.82 -2.52 -13.35
CA ALA A 110 -3.50 -3.76 -12.99
C ALA A 110 -4.84 -3.45 -12.33
N ALA A 111 -5.73 -4.46 -12.23
CA ALA A 111 -6.87 -4.44 -11.35
C ALA A 111 -6.85 -5.67 -10.44
N LEU A 112 -7.10 -5.44 -9.15
CA LEU A 112 -7.32 -6.49 -8.16
C LEU A 112 -8.82 -6.66 -7.98
N ASP A 113 -9.36 -7.84 -8.32
CA ASP A 113 -10.79 -8.15 -8.28
C ASP A 113 -11.09 -9.31 -7.33
N ILE A 114 -12.15 -9.18 -6.58
CA ILE A 114 -12.76 -10.26 -5.81
C ILE A 114 -14.18 -10.49 -6.30
N SER A 115 -14.49 -11.75 -6.60
CA SER A 115 -15.74 -12.14 -7.24
C SER A 115 -16.44 -13.26 -6.49
N ALA A 116 -17.73 -13.09 -6.23
CA ALA A 116 -18.60 -14.14 -5.69
C ALA A 116 -19.48 -14.71 -6.79
N LEU A 117 -19.53 -16.06 -6.94
CA LEU A 117 -20.41 -16.76 -7.89
C LEU A 117 -21.89 -16.50 -7.62
N LYS A 118 -22.25 -16.36 -6.37
CA LYS A 118 -23.61 -16.04 -5.92
C LYS A 118 -23.50 -15.01 -4.84
N SER A 119 -23.99 -13.82 -5.07
CA SER A 119 -24.08 -12.82 -4.00
C SER A 119 -25.19 -13.21 -3.04
N PRO A 120 -24.88 -13.51 -1.78
CA PRO A 120 -25.91 -13.90 -0.80
C PRO A 120 -26.67 -12.69 -0.26
N ARG A 121 -26.30 -11.45 -0.63
CA ARG A 121 -26.77 -10.22 0.01
C ARG A 121 -26.99 -9.09 -0.99
N PRO A 122 -27.74 -8.04 -0.64
CA PRO A 122 -27.90 -6.83 -1.43
C PRO A 122 -26.57 -6.15 -1.72
N GLN A 123 -26.53 -5.31 -2.75
CA GLN A 123 -25.35 -4.57 -3.21
C GLN A 123 -24.66 -3.78 -2.09
N GLU A 124 -25.42 -3.22 -1.16
CA GLU A 124 -24.86 -2.45 -0.03
C GLU A 124 -23.89 -3.28 0.83
N SER A 125 -24.08 -4.60 0.87
CA SER A 125 -23.15 -5.49 1.59
C SER A 125 -21.75 -5.52 0.95
N GLN A 126 -21.62 -5.07 -0.31
CA GLN A 126 -20.37 -5.05 -1.05
C GLN A 126 -19.49 -3.83 -0.70
N THR A 127 -20.00 -2.87 0.04
CA THR A 127 -19.21 -1.70 0.50
C THR A 127 -18.00 -2.13 1.32
N PHE A 128 -18.16 -3.16 2.16
CA PHE A 128 -17.03 -3.70 2.91
C PHE A 128 -16.02 -4.42 1.98
N ALA A 129 -16.51 -5.19 1.02
CA ALA A 129 -15.67 -5.85 0.02
C ALA A 129 -14.87 -4.83 -0.80
N LEU A 130 -15.53 -3.72 -1.20
CA LEU A 130 -14.89 -2.61 -1.91
C LEU A 130 -13.78 -1.95 -1.08
N SER A 131 -14.04 -1.72 0.21
CA SER A 131 -13.04 -1.15 1.13
C SER A 131 -11.85 -2.10 1.29
N LEU A 132 -12.11 -3.40 1.44
CA LEU A 132 -11.08 -4.42 1.63
C LEU A 132 -10.19 -4.57 0.39
N VAL A 133 -10.79 -4.70 -0.81
CA VAL A 133 -10.00 -4.84 -2.05
C VAL A 133 -9.20 -3.57 -2.33
N THR A 134 -9.76 -2.38 -2.07
CA THR A 134 -9.06 -1.10 -2.20
C THR A 134 -7.86 -1.02 -1.27
N LEU A 135 -8.01 -1.43 -0.01
CA LEU A 135 -6.91 -1.46 0.95
C LEU A 135 -5.77 -2.34 0.46
N HIS A 136 -6.09 -3.56 0.00
CA HIS A 136 -5.08 -4.50 -0.48
C HIS A 136 -4.43 -4.06 -1.80
N ALA A 137 -5.19 -3.44 -2.71
CA ALA A 137 -4.62 -2.84 -3.93
C ALA A 137 -3.55 -1.79 -3.58
N ARG A 138 -3.84 -0.90 -2.61
CA ARG A 138 -2.87 0.10 -2.12
C ARG A 138 -1.66 -0.52 -1.45
N MET A 139 -1.84 -1.58 -0.66
CA MET A 139 -0.71 -2.31 -0.07
C MET A 139 0.21 -2.91 -1.15
N ILE A 140 -0.36 -3.38 -2.26
CA ILE A 140 0.41 -3.87 -3.40
C ILE A 140 1.13 -2.71 -4.12
N GLU A 141 0.46 -1.57 -4.31
CA GLU A 141 1.09 -0.35 -4.86
C GLU A 141 2.30 0.09 -4.03
N ASP A 142 2.15 0.15 -2.70
CA ASP A 142 3.23 0.55 -1.79
C ASP A 142 4.39 -0.44 -1.83
N ALA A 143 4.10 -1.74 -1.83
CA ALA A 143 5.11 -2.78 -1.95
C ALA A 143 5.86 -2.69 -3.31
N TYR A 144 5.13 -2.43 -4.40
CA TYR A 144 5.69 -2.22 -5.73
C TYR A 144 6.55 -0.95 -5.78
N PHE A 145 6.09 0.14 -5.18
CA PHE A 145 6.85 1.38 -5.04
C PHE A 145 8.19 1.15 -4.32
N LEU A 146 8.15 0.53 -3.13
CA LEU A 146 9.33 0.21 -2.32
C LEU A 146 10.31 -0.71 -3.05
N HIS A 147 9.79 -1.68 -3.82
CA HIS A 147 10.64 -2.56 -4.63
C HIS A 147 11.32 -1.82 -5.78
N ARG A 148 10.58 -0.99 -6.48
CA ARG A 148 11.08 -0.27 -7.68
C ARG A 148 12.09 0.82 -7.34
N TYR A 149 11.91 1.49 -6.21
CA TYR A 149 12.80 2.58 -5.75
C TYR A 149 13.70 2.16 -4.59
N ARG A 150 13.96 0.85 -4.45
CA ARG A 150 14.82 0.30 -3.38
C ARG A 150 16.25 0.84 -3.35
N ASP A 151 16.72 1.39 -4.48
CA ASP A 151 18.05 1.96 -4.63
C ASP A 151 18.03 3.51 -4.51
N CYS A 152 16.88 4.09 -4.16
CA CYS A 152 16.69 5.51 -3.89
C CYS A 152 16.48 5.75 -2.40
N LEU A 153 16.73 6.98 -1.95
CA LEU A 153 16.30 7.43 -0.65
C LEU A 153 14.78 7.61 -0.66
N ILE A 154 14.08 6.98 0.29
CA ILE A 154 12.63 7.07 0.39
C ILE A 154 12.25 7.80 1.66
N LEU A 155 11.53 8.90 1.50
CA LEU A 155 10.89 9.63 2.58
C LEU A 155 9.50 9.02 2.79
N ARG A 156 9.25 8.54 4.02
CA ARG A 156 7.95 8.02 4.46
C ARG A 156 7.32 8.98 5.45
N PHE A 157 6.02 9.23 5.32
CA PHE A 157 5.31 10.11 6.23
C PHE A 157 3.91 9.62 6.58
N ASP A 158 3.41 10.05 7.73
CA ASP A 158 2.02 9.84 8.18
C ASP A 158 1.58 11.00 9.09
N THR A 159 0.28 11.17 9.27
CA THR A 159 -0.30 12.13 10.21
C THR A 159 -0.25 11.65 11.67
N ALA A 160 -0.02 10.36 11.89
CA ALA A 160 0.13 9.76 13.22
C ALA A 160 1.54 9.17 13.36
N ARG A 161 2.22 9.56 14.46
CA ARG A 161 3.62 9.20 14.72
C ARG A 161 3.85 7.68 14.71
N GLU A 162 2.98 6.96 15.38
CA GLU A 162 3.09 5.51 15.57
C GLU A 162 2.91 4.74 14.26
N PHE A 163 2.15 5.31 13.31
CA PHE A 163 1.86 4.67 12.04
C PHE A 163 2.96 4.86 10.99
N VAL A 164 3.86 5.82 11.16
CA VAL A 164 4.93 6.07 10.18
C VAL A 164 5.76 4.81 9.91
N HIS A 165 6.12 4.05 10.95
CA HIS A 165 6.90 2.82 10.80
C HIS A 165 6.06 1.60 10.45
N LEU A 166 4.81 1.54 10.92
CA LEU A 166 3.94 0.39 10.72
C LEU A 166 3.33 0.37 9.32
N ASN A 167 2.77 1.48 8.91
CA ASN A 167 2.02 1.60 7.64
C ASN A 167 1.94 3.05 7.17
N GLY A 168 3.07 3.79 7.26
CA GLY A 168 3.12 5.19 6.83
C GLY A 168 2.55 5.36 5.43
N ARG A 169 1.53 6.22 5.31
CA ARG A 169 0.67 6.33 4.13
C ARG A 169 1.39 6.91 2.93
N GLY A 170 2.21 7.94 3.15
CA GLY A 170 2.87 8.65 2.07
C GLY A 170 4.31 8.20 1.85
N LEU A 171 4.68 7.99 0.59
CA LEU A 171 6.01 7.63 0.17
C LEU A 171 6.47 8.57 -0.95
N PHE A 172 7.67 9.13 -0.80
CA PHE A 172 8.39 9.82 -1.85
C PHE A 172 9.75 9.16 -2.08
N ALA A 173 10.06 8.81 -3.31
CA ALA A 173 11.43 8.56 -3.71
C ALA A 173 12.08 9.91 -4.04
N ILE A 174 13.25 10.20 -3.46
CA ILE A 174 13.91 11.49 -3.54
C ILE A 174 15.37 11.33 -3.96
N GLN A 175 15.90 12.38 -4.61
CA GLN A 175 17.31 12.55 -4.90
C GLN A 175 18.01 13.23 -3.71
N GLU A 176 19.34 13.22 -3.71
CA GLU A 176 20.15 13.86 -2.65
C GLU A 176 19.92 15.38 -2.57
N ASP A 177 19.51 16.02 -3.67
CA ASP A 177 19.12 17.44 -3.70
C ASP A 177 17.69 17.70 -3.19
N GLY A 178 16.98 16.67 -2.70
CA GLY A 178 15.62 16.75 -2.19
C GLY A 178 14.53 16.77 -3.25
N LYS A 179 14.87 16.60 -4.53
CA LYS A 179 13.88 16.54 -5.60
C LYS A 179 13.09 15.23 -5.54
N VAL A 180 11.77 15.33 -5.55
CA VAL A 180 10.89 14.15 -5.65
C VAL A 180 10.98 13.60 -7.09
N ILE A 181 11.25 12.31 -7.21
CA ILE A 181 11.29 11.59 -8.49
C ILE A 181 10.08 10.67 -8.69
N ALA A 182 9.47 10.26 -7.58
CA ALA A 182 8.27 9.44 -7.60
C ALA A 182 7.50 9.57 -6.28
N ALA A 183 6.21 9.28 -6.33
CA ALA A 183 5.32 9.26 -5.18
C ALA A 183 4.34 8.10 -5.27
N ASN A 184 3.97 7.51 -4.12
CA ASN A 184 2.83 6.60 -4.06
C ASN A 184 1.51 7.38 -4.12
N HIS A 185 0.37 6.70 -4.00
CA HIS A 185 -0.95 7.33 -4.09
C HIS A 185 -1.12 8.50 -3.11
N GLU A 186 -0.81 8.33 -1.84
CA GLU A 186 -0.96 9.41 -0.84
C GLU A 186 0.07 10.53 -1.04
N GLY A 187 1.29 10.19 -1.45
CA GLY A 187 2.29 11.18 -1.85
C GLY A 187 1.81 12.02 -3.03
N ARG A 188 1.21 11.41 -4.04
CA ARG A 188 0.60 12.14 -5.18
C ARG A 188 -0.53 13.07 -4.73
N ARG A 189 -1.44 12.60 -3.86
CA ARG A 189 -2.50 13.44 -3.30
C ARG A 189 -1.95 14.69 -2.61
N LEU A 190 -0.85 14.53 -1.86
CA LEU A 190 -0.19 15.68 -1.23
C LEU A 190 0.40 16.63 -2.27
N ILE A 191 1.04 16.12 -3.31
CA ILE A 191 1.56 16.93 -4.42
C ILE A 191 0.42 17.68 -5.12
N ASP A 192 -0.68 17.01 -5.44
CA ASP A 192 -1.83 17.61 -6.09
C ASP A 192 -2.46 18.72 -5.25
N ALA A 193 -2.59 18.49 -3.94
CA ALA A 193 -3.08 19.50 -3.00
C ALA A 193 -2.15 20.72 -2.93
N HIS A 194 -0.82 20.50 -2.96
CA HIS A 194 0.16 21.57 -3.02
C HIS A 194 0.07 22.36 -4.34
N LEU A 195 0.00 21.67 -5.47
CA LEU A 195 -0.09 22.30 -6.80
C LEU A 195 -1.40 23.05 -6.99
N ALA A 196 -2.51 22.58 -6.42
CA ALA A 196 -3.80 23.27 -6.46
C ALA A 196 -3.73 24.63 -5.74
N ARG A 197 -2.96 24.72 -4.64
CA ARG A 197 -2.76 25.96 -3.88
C ARG A 197 -1.68 26.87 -4.49
N TRP A 198 -0.66 26.29 -5.09
CA TRP A 198 0.51 26.95 -5.65
C TRP A 198 0.76 26.47 -7.08
N PRO A 199 -0.14 26.82 -8.03
CA PRO A 199 -0.01 26.32 -9.39
C PRO A 199 1.31 26.83 -10.00
N PRO A 200 2.16 25.94 -10.52
CA PRO A 200 3.39 26.33 -11.19
C PRO A 200 3.08 27.00 -12.53
N TRP A 201 3.77 28.08 -12.84
CA TRP A 201 3.65 28.75 -14.13
C TRP A 201 4.21 27.92 -15.32
N THR A 202 5.01 26.89 -14.99
CA THR A 202 5.55 25.94 -15.96
C THR A 202 5.61 24.56 -15.32
N VAL A 203 4.82 23.61 -15.79
CA VAL A 203 4.75 22.27 -15.24
C VAL A 203 5.53 21.29 -16.09
N SER A 204 6.61 20.72 -15.55
CA SER A 204 7.13 19.45 -16.02
C SER A 204 7.87 18.63 -14.93
N THR A 205 8.03 19.17 -13.74
CA THR A 205 8.83 18.51 -12.70
C THR A 205 8.07 18.39 -11.38
N LEU A 206 8.18 17.24 -10.73
CA LEU A 206 7.68 17.06 -9.36
C LEU A 206 8.38 18.04 -8.41
N PRO A 207 7.70 18.55 -7.35
CA PRO A 207 8.26 19.51 -6.41
C PRO A 207 9.41 18.90 -5.61
N ALA A 208 10.28 19.75 -5.07
CA ALA A 208 11.23 19.33 -4.04
C ALA A 208 10.50 19.14 -2.69
N VAL A 209 11.04 18.29 -1.82
CA VAL A 209 10.46 18.03 -0.49
C VAL A 209 10.34 19.31 0.36
N THR A 210 11.27 20.27 0.20
CA THR A 210 11.22 21.57 0.88
C THR A 210 10.10 22.49 0.39
N GLN A 211 9.50 22.20 -0.73
CA GLN A 211 8.28 22.87 -1.20
C GLN A 211 7.01 22.25 -0.60
N LEU A 212 7.07 20.99 -0.19
CA LEU A 212 5.96 20.26 0.41
C LEU A 212 5.93 20.38 1.93
N PHE A 213 7.13 20.31 2.56
CA PHE A 213 7.30 20.36 4.01
C PHE A 213 7.98 21.68 4.42
N ASP A 214 7.56 22.21 5.57
CA ASP A 214 8.18 23.38 6.17
C ASP A 214 9.40 22.96 7.00
N GLY A 215 10.58 22.93 6.33
CA GLY A 215 11.85 22.53 6.91
C GLY A 215 12.98 22.64 5.90
N GLU A 216 14.20 22.70 6.41
CA GLU A 216 15.42 22.72 5.60
C GLU A 216 15.75 21.32 5.08
N LEU A 217 16.33 21.26 3.86
CA LEU A 217 16.71 19.98 3.25
C LEU A 217 17.65 19.17 4.16
N ASN A 218 18.66 19.83 4.74
CA ASN A 218 19.60 19.17 5.65
C ASN A 218 18.90 18.59 6.89
N GLU A 219 17.83 19.24 7.37
CA GLU A 219 17.03 18.74 8.48
C GLU A 219 16.28 17.48 8.10
N LEU A 220 15.66 17.45 6.91
CA LEU A 220 14.96 16.29 6.35
C LEU A 220 15.93 15.12 6.10
N LEU A 221 17.09 15.39 5.49
CA LEU A 221 18.08 14.36 5.16
C LEU A 221 18.89 13.87 6.37
N SER A 222 18.92 14.63 7.47
CA SER A 222 19.61 14.24 8.72
C SER A 222 18.74 13.41 9.66
N ILE A 223 17.52 13.05 9.26
CA ILE A 223 16.67 12.14 10.04
C ILE A 223 17.42 10.81 10.16
N PRO A 224 17.81 10.37 11.36
CA PRO A 224 18.56 9.13 11.48
C PRO A 224 17.71 7.93 11.08
N HIS A 225 18.36 6.94 10.49
CA HIS A 225 17.73 5.75 9.92
C HIS A 225 17.68 4.66 10.98
N ALA A 226 16.57 3.97 11.12
CA ALA A 226 16.43 2.71 11.87
C ALA A 226 16.04 2.72 13.35
N SER A 227 15.64 3.83 13.96
CA SER A 227 15.09 3.80 15.33
C SER A 227 13.70 4.41 15.39
N LEU A 228 12.79 3.80 16.14
CA LEU A 228 11.43 4.32 16.41
C LEU A 228 11.45 5.72 17.06
N ASP A 229 12.55 6.10 17.72
CA ASP A 229 12.73 7.39 18.37
C ASP A 229 13.12 8.53 17.40
N GLN A 230 13.34 8.21 16.13
CA GLN A 230 13.94 9.12 15.14
C GLN A 230 12.93 9.66 14.12
N ILE A 231 11.66 9.66 14.47
CA ILE A 231 10.61 10.32 13.71
C ILE A 231 10.63 11.80 14.01
N ARG A 232 10.66 12.65 12.97
CA ARG A 232 10.53 14.10 13.10
C ARG A 232 9.19 14.60 12.62
N ALA A 233 8.69 15.64 13.26
CA ALA A 233 7.46 16.31 12.89
C ALA A 233 7.76 17.49 11.95
N PHE A 234 7.02 17.60 10.86
CA PHE A 234 7.05 18.72 9.92
C PHE A 234 5.65 19.24 9.66
N ARG A 235 5.53 20.50 9.25
CA ARG A 235 4.26 21.04 8.75
C ARG A 235 4.19 20.88 7.24
N LEU A 236 3.01 20.53 6.76
CA LEU A 236 2.72 20.56 5.32
C LEU A 236 2.45 22.00 4.90
N ARG A 237 3.09 22.46 3.83
CA ARG A 237 2.83 23.80 3.29
C ARG A 237 1.46 23.94 2.63
N ALA A 238 0.84 22.82 2.27
CA ALA A 238 -0.49 22.82 1.63
C ALA A 238 -1.62 23.24 2.57
N ASP A 239 -1.62 22.76 3.82
CA ASP A 239 -2.73 22.90 4.77
C ASP A 239 -2.32 23.11 6.23
N ASP A 240 -1.02 23.33 6.49
CA ASP A 240 -0.41 23.46 7.82
C ASP A 240 -0.55 22.22 8.72
N ALA A 241 -1.02 21.09 8.18
CA ALA A 241 -1.13 19.85 8.93
C ALA A 241 0.26 19.36 9.40
N ILE A 242 0.31 18.81 10.62
CA ILE A 242 1.52 18.17 11.13
C ILE A 242 1.60 16.76 10.60
N VAL A 243 2.74 16.40 10.04
CA VAL A 243 3.08 15.04 9.63
C VAL A 243 4.38 14.60 10.28
N PHE A 244 4.48 13.32 10.51
CA PHE A 244 5.65 12.65 11.05
C PHE A 244 6.38 11.97 9.90
N VAL A 245 7.70 12.12 9.86
CA VAL A 245 8.54 11.72 8.73
C VAL A 245 9.67 10.82 9.21
N THR A 246 9.97 9.81 8.42
CA THR A 246 11.17 8.96 8.54
C THR A 246 11.77 8.71 7.15
N LEU A 247 13.02 8.26 7.11
CA LEU A 247 13.72 7.91 5.89
C LEU A 247 13.98 6.40 5.82
N ILE A 248 13.93 5.87 4.60
CA ILE A 248 14.37 4.52 4.25
C ILE A 248 15.58 4.66 3.33
N GLU A 249 16.71 4.11 3.77
CA GLU A 249 17.94 4.14 2.99
C GLU A 249 17.90 3.24 1.76
N PRO A 250 18.64 3.62 0.70
CA PRO A 250 18.85 2.78 -0.46
C PRO A 250 19.48 1.43 -0.07
N ARG A 251 19.13 0.36 -0.78
CA ARG A 251 19.82 -0.93 -0.63
C ARG A 251 21.28 -0.78 -1.06
N GLY A 252 22.20 -1.25 -0.20
CA GLY A 252 23.64 -1.19 -0.48
C GLY A 252 24.37 0.03 0.10
N TYR A 253 23.65 0.93 0.77
CA TYR A 253 24.33 1.94 1.59
C TYR A 253 25.05 1.21 2.73
N PRO A 254 26.34 1.48 2.97
CA PRO A 254 27.03 0.87 4.09
C PRO A 254 26.31 1.29 5.38
N VAL A 255 25.78 0.32 6.11
CA VAL A 255 25.20 0.56 7.43
C VAL A 255 26.27 1.25 8.24
N ARG A 256 26.08 2.55 8.50
CA ARG A 256 26.98 3.30 9.37
C ARG A 256 26.84 2.63 10.74
N ALA A 257 27.88 1.89 11.13
CA ALA A 257 27.90 1.20 12.41
C ALA A 257 27.51 2.23 13.47
N LEU A 258 26.42 1.99 14.15
CA LEU A 258 26.07 2.74 15.35
C LEU A 258 27.29 2.68 16.26
N PRO A 259 27.73 3.79 16.87
CA PRO A 259 28.77 3.75 17.86
C PRO A 259 28.33 2.70 18.89
N THR A 260 29.12 1.68 19.05
CA THR A 260 28.92 0.69 20.10
C THR A 260 28.97 1.47 21.40
N VAL A 261 27.81 1.65 22.04
CA VAL A 261 27.79 2.10 23.42
C VAL A 261 28.57 1.02 24.15
N SER A 262 29.79 1.35 24.56
CA SER A 262 30.52 0.50 25.47
C SER A 262 29.63 0.35 26.71
N GLN A 263 29.05 -0.83 26.87
CA GLN A 263 28.52 -1.22 28.15
C GLN A 263 29.71 -1.09 29.10
N GLN A 264 29.75 -0.01 29.88
CA GLN A 264 30.42 -0.06 31.12
C GLN A 264 29.69 -1.15 31.90
N ASP A 265 30.38 -2.25 32.15
CA ASP A 265 29.96 -3.27 33.09
C ASP A 265 29.92 -2.63 34.47
N ASP A 266 28.82 -1.98 34.80
CA ASP A 266 28.47 -1.73 36.18
C ASP A 266 28.20 -3.12 36.80
N PRO A 267 28.93 -3.49 37.86
CA PRO A 267 28.73 -4.80 38.45
C PRO A 267 27.27 -4.94 38.90
N VAL A 268 26.60 -5.92 38.34
CA VAL A 268 25.24 -6.32 38.76
C VAL A 268 25.37 -6.68 40.25
N PRO A 269 24.66 -6.02 41.18
CA PRO A 269 24.68 -6.39 42.58
C PRO A 269 24.22 -7.83 42.73
N GLU A 270 24.98 -8.65 43.44
CA GLU A 270 24.59 -10.02 43.74
C GLU A 270 23.24 -10.05 44.44
N LEU A 271 22.41 -11.04 44.10
CA LEU A 271 21.03 -11.17 44.62
C LEU A 271 20.95 -11.17 46.16
N ASP A 272 22.04 -11.59 46.83
CA ASP A 272 22.13 -11.60 48.29
C ASP A 272 22.19 -10.19 48.93
N GLN A 273 22.48 -9.14 48.16
CA GLN A 273 22.47 -7.75 48.64
C GLN A 273 21.09 -7.08 48.56
N LEU A 274 20.10 -7.75 47.91
CA LEU A 274 18.73 -7.28 47.78
C LEU A 274 17.77 -7.91 48.80
N ALA A 275 18.22 -8.88 49.58
CA ALA A 275 17.48 -9.44 50.70
C ALA A 275 17.65 -8.47 51.90
N GLY A 276 16.79 -7.46 51.98
CA GLY A 276 16.67 -6.67 53.20
C GLY A 276 16.18 -7.55 54.33
N ASP A 277 16.85 -7.47 55.48
CA ASP A 277 16.41 -8.06 56.73
C ASP A 277 15.06 -7.43 57.15
N ASP A 278 13.94 -8.03 56.67
CA ASP A 278 12.62 -7.73 57.17
C ASP A 278 12.24 -8.74 58.26
N PRO A 279 12.19 -8.34 59.54
CA PRO A 279 11.90 -9.25 60.64
C PRO A 279 10.47 -9.82 60.65
N SER A 280 9.64 -9.48 59.66
CA SER A 280 8.20 -9.87 59.61
C SER A 280 7.92 -11.18 58.87
N MET A 281 8.96 -11.87 58.31
CA MET A 281 8.79 -13.12 57.56
C MET A 281 8.94 -14.40 58.38
N HIS A 282 9.03 -14.31 59.72
CA HIS A 282 8.98 -15.48 60.61
C HIS A 282 7.79 -15.41 61.56
N ARG A 283 6.58 -15.64 61.07
CA ARG A 283 5.45 -16.22 61.83
C ARG A 283 4.51 -16.98 60.92
#